data_499f47b391a872d021ed3b0b6a846622
#
_entry.id   499f47b391a872d021ed3b0b6a846622
#
_cell.length_a   1.000
_cell.length_b   1.000
_cell.length_c   1.000
_cell.angle_alpha   90.00
_cell.angle_beta   90.00
_cell.angle_gamma   90.00
#
_symmetry.space_group_name_H-M   'P 1'
#
loop_
_entity.id
_entity.type
_entity.pdbx_description
1 polymer ?
#
loop_
_entity_poly.entity_id
_entity_poly.type
_entity_poly.pdbx_seq_one_letter_code
_entity_poly.pdbx_strand_id
1 'polypeptide(L)'
;DNGVPFATNGIHGLSQLNVWWMRLGIQHQRIRPASPQENGAHERMHKTLKAGACRPPRATLAAQQRRFNAFRTEYNDERPHEFLDGRPPAALYVRSPREYPETLPPLEYPGHFLVKRVTNAGTFRLKHKLLFIANALKQHHIGLEEIDDGIWSIYFGSVLLARLDERDFVIRD
;
A
#
# COMPACT_ATOMS: atom_id res chain seq x y z
N ASP A 1 5.19 7.29 -2.58
CA ASP A 1 5.50 7.32 -4.01
C ASP A 1 4.29 6.86 -4.81
N ASN A 2 4.14 7.40 -6.04
CA ASN A 2 3.03 7.07 -6.95
C ASN A 2 3.47 6.13 -8.08
N GLY A 3 4.74 5.75 -8.13
CA GLY A 3 5.29 4.86 -9.16
C GLY A 3 5.16 3.37 -8.81
N VAL A 4 5.38 2.51 -9.81
CA VAL A 4 5.48 1.05 -9.64
C VAL A 4 6.68 0.72 -8.74
N PRO A 5 6.55 -0.16 -7.75
CA PRO A 5 5.43 -1.08 -7.47
C PRO A 5 4.36 -0.52 -6.52
N PHE A 6 4.46 0.73 -6.09
CA PHE A 6 3.60 1.30 -5.05
C PHE A 6 2.21 1.66 -5.57
N ALA A 7 2.07 2.08 -6.83
CA ALA A 7 0.81 2.41 -7.44
C ALA A 7 0.80 2.10 -8.95
N THR A 8 -0.39 2.08 -9.55
CA THR A 8 -0.63 1.94 -10.98
C THR A 8 -1.63 3.02 -11.45
N ASN A 9 -1.86 3.11 -12.75
CA ASN A 9 -2.85 4.04 -13.34
C ASN A 9 -4.28 3.45 -13.37
N GLY A 10 -4.50 2.25 -12.83
CA GLY A 10 -5.83 1.63 -12.77
C GLY A 10 -6.68 2.15 -11.61
N ILE A 11 -7.90 1.62 -11.50
CA ILE A 11 -8.86 1.93 -10.43
C ILE A 11 -8.17 1.93 -9.06
N HIS A 12 -8.38 2.98 -8.30
CA HIS A 12 -7.76 3.21 -7.00
C HIS A 12 -6.22 3.10 -7.01
N GLY A 13 -5.58 3.13 -8.18
CA GLY A 13 -4.13 2.97 -8.33
C GLY A 13 -3.58 1.62 -7.83
N LEU A 14 -4.39 0.57 -7.83
CA LEU A 14 -4.08 -0.72 -7.24
C LEU A 14 -2.86 -1.39 -7.87
N SER A 15 -1.92 -1.80 -7.03
CA SER A 15 -0.84 -2.73 -7.32
C SER A 15 -0.98 -3.98 -6.43
N GLN A 16 -0.25 -5.06 -6.73
CA GLN A 16 -0.22 -6.23 -5.84
C GLN A 16 0.28 -5.88 -4.44
N LEU A 17 1.23 -4.95 -4.35
CA LEU A 17 1.76 -4.47 -3.08
C LEU A 17 0.69 -3.73 -2.26
N ASN A 18 -0.13 -2.88 -2.90
CA ASN A 18 -1.25 -2.22 -2.20
C ASN A 18 -2.29 -3.23 -1.71
N VAL A 19 -2.65 -4.19 -2.54
CA VAL A 19 -3.60 -5.25 -2.17
C VAL A 19 -3.10 -6.02 -0.96
N TRP A 20 -1.81 -6.34 -0.92
CA TRP A 20 -1.19 -6.99 0.23
C TRP A 20 -1.21 -6.10 1.48
N TRP A 21 -0.88 -4.81 1.36
CA TRP A 21 -0.96 -3.85 2.46
C TRP A 21 -2.39 -3.69 2.99
N MET A 22 -3.39 -3.59 2.12
CA MET A 22 -4.79 -3.52 2.51
C MET A 22 -5.20 -4.74 3.33
N ARG A 23 -4.76 -5.95 2.95
CA ARG A 23 -4.99 -7.18 3.71
C ARG A 23 -4.31 -7.17 5.07
N LEU A 24 -3.19 -6.48 5.21
CA LEU A 24 -2.51 -6.25 6.49
C LEU A 24 -3.11 -5.09 7.30
N GLY A 25 -4.13 -4.40 6.77
CA GLY A 25 -4.69 -3.20 7.37
C GLY A 25 -3.72 -2.01 7.37
N ILE A 26 -2.78 -1.98 6.42
CA ILE A 26 -1.86 -0.86 6.22
C ILE A 26 -2.47 0.07 5.18
N GLN A 27 -2.67 1.32 5.56
CA GLN A 27 -3.16 2.36 4.66
C GLN A 27 -2.00 2.98 3.88
N HIS A 28 -2.03 2.85 2.56
CA HIS A 28 -1.08 3.51 1.68
C HIS A 28 -1.48 4.97 1.47
N GLN A 29 -0.61 5.89 1.87
CA GLN A 29 -0.76 7.32 1.58
C GLN A 29 0.02 7.68 0.32
N ARG A 30 -0.69 8.10 -0.70
CA ARG A 30 -0.09 8.56 -1.96
C ARG A 30 0.24 10.03 -1.86
N ILE A 31 1.37 10.44 -2.44
CA ILE A 31 1.69 11.85 -2.61
C ILE A 31 0.78 12.46 -3.69
N ARG A 32 0.56 13.76 -3.64
CA ARG A 32 -0.18 14.46 -4.70
C ARG A 32 0.58 14.37 -6.02
N PRO A 33 -0.10 14.29 -7.15
CA PRO A 33 0.55 14.36 -8.48
C PRO A 33 1.44 15.61 -8.57
N ALA A 34 2.61 15.47 -9.19
CA ALA A 34 3.62 16.53 -9.34
C ALA A 34 4.11 17.19 -8.04
N SER A 35 4.02 16.49 -6.90
CA SER A 35 4.43 17.00 -5.58
C SER A 35 5.55 16.14 -4.94
N PRO A 36 6.74 16.01 -5.58
CA PRO A 36 7.83 15.16 -5.07
C PRO A 36 8.33 15.59 -3.69
N GLN A 37 8.19 16.87 -3.32
CA GLN A 37 8.54 17.39 -2.00
C GLN A 37 7.82 16.68 -0.83
N GLU A 38 6.66 16.08 -1.07
CA GLU A 38 5.94 15.31 -0.05
C GLU A 38 6.69 14.01 0.33
N ASN A 39 7.63 13.56 -0.52
CA ASN A 39 8.52 12.43 -0.25
C ASN A 39 9.94 12.85 0.18
N GLY A 40 10.16 14.15 0.40
CA GLY A 40 11.49 14.73 0.63
C GLY A 40 12.23 14.18 1.85
N ALA A 41 11.52 13.77 2.92
CA ALA A 41 12.14 13.13 4.09
C ALA A 41 12.79 11.78 3.72
N HIS A 42 12.11 10.97 2.91
CA HIS A 42 12.61 9.69 2.42
C HIS A 42 13.81 9.87 1.47
N GLU A 43 13.73 10.85 0.57
CA GLU A 43 14.83 11.16 -0.33
C GLU A 43 16.09 11.64 0.43
N ARG A 44 15.90 12.45 1.45
CA ARG A 44 16.98 12.91 2.33
C ARG A 44 17.62 11.75 3.08
N MET A 45 16.83 10.83 3.62
CA MET A 45 17.32 9.62 4.27
C MET A 45 18.16 8.79 3.29
N HIS A 46 17.67 8.56 2.07
CA HIS A 46 18.42 7.84 1.03
C HIS A 46 19.73 8.53 0.64
N LYS A 47 19.76 9.88 0.53
CA LYS A 47 20.99 10.63 0.29
C LYS A 47 22.02 10.39 1.40
N THR A 48 21.59 10.45 2.65
CA THR A 48 22.43 10.20 3.82
C THR A 48 22.93 8.76 3.87
N LEU A 49 22.06 7.76 3.62
CA LEU A 49 22.40 6.35 3.53
C LEU A 49 23.46 6.08 2.45
N LYS A 50 23.28 6.64 1.25
CA LYS A 50 24.22 6.48 0.14
C LYS A 50 25.59 7.01 0.51
N ALA A 51 25.67 8.19 1.10
CA ALA A 51 26.95 8.79 1.51
C ALA A 51 27.59 8.03 2.69
N GLY A 52 26.80 7.67 3.71
CA GLY A 52 27.31 7.08 4.95
C GLY A 52 27.57 5.57 4.90
N ALA A 53 26.86 4.83 4.07
CA ALA A 53 26.93 3.36 4.12
C ALA A 53 27.10 2.66 2.76
N CYS A 54 26.75 3.31 1.63
CA CYS A 54 26.85 2.66 0.33
C CYS A 54 28.16 3.01 -0.42
N ARG A 55 28.81 4.11 -0.08
CA ARG A 55 30.00 4.59 -0.78
C ARG A 55 31.16 4.84 0.17
N PRO A 56 32.36 4.26 -0.11
CA PRO A 56 32.59 3.19 -1.06
C PRO A 56 31.91 1.87 -0.60
N PRO A 57 31.54 0.97 -1.52
CA PRO A 57 30.98 -0.34 -1.15
C PRO A 57 32.03 -1.20 -0.44
N ARG A 58 31.59 -2.10 0.43
CA ARG A 58 32.49 -3.02 1.13
C ARG A 58 32.79 -4.24 0.25
N ALA A 59 33.95 -4.89 0.53
CA ALA A 59 34.43 -5.98 -0.29
C ALA A 59 33.55 -7.26 -0.20
N THR A 60 32.75 -7.43 0.85
CA THR A 60 31.88 -8.58 1.02
C THR A 60 30.48 -8.17 1.47
N LEU A 61 29.48 -9.00 1.17
CA LEU A 61 28.09 -8.79 1.59
C LEU A 61 27.97 -8.67 3.12
N ALA A 62 28.68 -9.54 3.86
CA ALA A 62 28.67 -9.51 5.31
C ALA A 62 29.26 -8.19 5.88
N ALA A 63 30.32 -7.70 5.28
CA ALA A 63 30.91 -6.41 5.67
C ALA A 63 29.99 -5.24 5.32
N GLN A 64 29.30 -5.30 4.17
CA GLN A 64 28.32 -4.30 3.76
C GLN A 64 27.09 -4.32 4.71
N GLN A 65 26.62 -5.51 5.09
CA GLN A 65 25.51 -5.62 6.04
C GLN A 65 25.87 -5.05 7.43
N ARG A 66 27.08 -5.30 7.92
CA ARG A 66 27.56 -4.68 9.18
C ARG A 66 27.55 -3.15 9.08
N ARG A 67 27.97 -2.59 7.92
CA ARG A 67 27.95 -1.12 7.72
C ARG A 67 26.54 -0.58 7.70
N PHE A 68 25.58 -1.29 7.09
CA PHE A 68 24.16 -0.89 7.12
C PHE A 68 23.58 -0.96 8.52
N ASN A 69 23.93 -1.99 9.30
CA ASN A 69 23.49 -2.10 10.68
C ASN A 69 24.02 -0.94 11.55
N ALA A 70 25.30 -0.61 11.42
CA ALA A 70 25.90 0.53 12.11
C ALA A 70 25.23 1.85 11.71
N PHE A 71 25.03 2.08 10.41
CA PHE A 71 24.31 3.25 9.92
C PHE A 71 22.88 3.33 10.48
N ARG A 72 22.16 2.20 10.54
CA ARG A 72 20.80 2.15 11.09
C ARG A 72 20.75 2.58 12.54
N THR A 73 21.69 2.09 13.35
CA THR A 73 21.81 2.47 14.77
C THR A 73 22.16 3.95 14.90
N GLU A 74 23.21 4.43 14.23
CA GLU A 74 23.59 5.85 14.23
C GLU A 74 22.41 6.75 13.81
N TYR A 75 21.73 6.42 12.70
CA TYR A 75 20.65 7.24 12.14
C TYR A 75 19.43 7.29 13.02
N ASN A 76 19.02 6.15 13.57
CA ASN A 76 17.77 6.06 14.32
C ASN A 76 17.93 6.38 15.81
N ASP A 77 19.04 6.00 16.43
CA ASP A 77 19.19 6.03 17.88
C ASP A 77 20.05 7.19 18.38
N GLU A 78 20.95 7.72 17.54
CA GLU A 78 21.94 8.70 17.98
C GLU A 78 21.80 10.04 17.26
N ARG A 79 21.50 10.03 15.94
CA ARG A 79 21.55 11.24 15.12
C ARG A 79 20.38 12.18 15.43
N PRO A 80 20.67 13.44 15.83
CA PRO A 80 19.63 14.44 16.01
C PRO A 80 19.03 14.85 14.66
N HIS A 81 17.71 14.99 14.61
CA HIS A 81 16.97 15.46 13.45
C HIS A 81 16.30 16.79 13.75
N GLU A 82 16.57 17.81 12.96
CA GLU A 82 16.00 19.14 13.12
C GLU A 82 14.46 19.14 13.13
N PHE A 83 13.86 18.35 12.20
CA PHE A 83 12.40 18.21 12.12
C PHE A 83 11.77 17.51 13.35
N LEU A 84 12.58 16.88 14.20
CA LEU A 84 12.18 16.20 15.43
C LEU A 84 12.67 16.95 16.67
N ASP A 85 12.86 18.26 16.58
CA ASP A 85 13.38 19.12 17.66
C ASP A 85 14.74 18.62 18.21
N GLY A 86 15.60 18.17 17.32
CA GLY A 86 16.92 17.65 17.68
C GLY A 86 16.92 16.25 18.32
N ARG A 87 15.78 15.56 18.36
CA ARG A 87 15.68 14.20 18.89
C ARG A 87 15.98 13.15 17.79
N PRO A 88 16.54 11.98 18.14
CA PRO A 88 16.66 10.89 17.21
C PRO A 88 15.29 10.24 16.94
N PRO A 89 15.09 9.61 15.75
CA PRO A 89 13.83 8.96 15.40
C PRO A 89 13.34 7.94 16.42
N ALA A 90 14.25 7.18 17.03
CA ALA A 90 13.92 6.16 18.03
C ALA A 90 13.24 6.74 19.29
N ALA A 91 13.51 8.00 19.63
CA ALA A 91 12.85 8.67 20.77
C ALA A 91 11.35 8.90 20.56
N LEU A 92 10.89 8.87 19.31
CA LEU A 92 9.49 9.05 18.95
C LEU A 92 8.83 7.78 18.42
N TYR A 93 9.63 6.76 18.08
CA TYR A 93 9.12 5.53 17.52
C TYR A 93 8.46 4.65 18.59
N VAL A 94 7.19 4.35 18.37
CA VAL A 94 6.45 3.39 19.17
C VAL A 94 6.20 2.14 18.33
N ARG A 95 6.65 0.99 18.82
CA ARG A 95 6.42 -0.28 18.16
C ARG A 95 4.93 -0.56 18.05
N SER A 96 4.47 -0.99 16.87
CA SER A 96 3.09 -1.42 16.69
C SER A 96 2.73 -2.56 17.66
N PRO A 97 1.60 -2.50 18.36
CA PRO A 97 1.11 -3.61 19.17
C PRO A 97 0.60 -4.79 18.33
N ARG A 98 0.37 -4.58 17.02
CA ARG A 98 -0.07 -5.65 16.13
C ARG A 98 1.11 -6.52 15.72
N GLU A 99 0.95 -7.81 15.91
CA GLU A 99 1.89 -8.80 15.38
C GLU A 99 1.70 -8.98 13.88
N TYR A 100 2.78 -9.32 13.21
CA TYR A 100 2.71 -9.70 11.80
C TYR A 100 2.08 -11.09 11.68
N PRO A 101 0.98 -11.28 10.96
CA PRO A 101 0.32 -12.57 10.86
C PRO A 101 1.14 -13.54 10.00
N GLU A 102 1.34 -14.78 10.48
CA GLU A 102 1.96 -15.83 9.66
C GLU A 102 1.13 -16.15 8.41
N THR A 103 -0.19 -16.11 8.55
CA THR A 103 -1.13 -16.29 7.44
C THR A 103 -2.12 -15.15 7.40
N LEU A 104 -2.30 -14.55 6.24
CA LEU A 104 -3.28 -13.48 6.06
C LEU A 104 -4.70 -14.04 6.27
N PRO A 105 -5.50 -13.47 7.19
CA PRO A 105 -6.86 -13.92 7.40
C PRO A 105 -7.72 -13.73 6.14
N PRO A 106 -8.78 -14.54 5.95
CA PRO A 106 -9.74 -14.31 4.90
C PRO A 106 -10.38 -12.93 5.06
N LEU A 107 -10.77 -12.32 3.94
CA LEU A 107 -11.56 -11.09 3.97
C LEU A 107 -13.00 -11.44 4.29
N GLU A 108 -13.54 -10.81 5.31
CA GLU A 108 -14.95 -10.92 5.69
C GLU A 108 -15.70 -9.66 5.24
N TYR A 109 -16.94 -9.86 4.84
CA TYR A 109 -17.84 -8.81 4.39
C TYR A 109 -19.16 -8.89 5.17
N PRO A 110 -19.83 -7.76 5.43
CA PRO A 110 -21.16 -7.74 6.02
C PRO A 110 -22.14 -8.63 5.24
N GLY A 111 -23.08 -9.26 5.94
CA GLY A 111 -24.00 -10.24 5.33
C GLY A 111 -24.91 -9.68 4.24
N HIS A 112 -25.10 -8.37 4.17
CA HIS A 112 -25.88 -7.70 3.11
C HIS A 112 -25.04 -7.41 1.85
N PHE A 113 -23.72 -7.60 1.90
CA PHE A 113 -22.87 -7.41 0.71
C PHE A 113 -22.99 -8.59 -0.24
N LEU A 114 -23.02 -8.29 -1.53
CA LEU A 114 -22.87 -9.29 -2.56
C LEU A 114 -21.39 -9.58 -2.80
N VAL A 115 -20.89 -10.70 -2.28
CA VAL A 115 -19.48 -11.07 -2.42
C VAL A 115 -19.21 -11.72 -3.77
N LYS A 116 -18.22 -11.24 -4.50
CA LYS A 116 -17.79 -11.76 -5.81
C LYS A 116 -16.30 -12.09 -5.81
N ARG A 117 -15.96 -13.23 -6.44
CA ARG A 117 -14.56 -13.57 -6.69
C ARG A 117 -14.09 -12.94 -8.00
N VAL A 118 -12.93 -12.30 -7.96
CA VAL A 118 -12.27 -11.76 -9.16
C VAL A 118 -11.55 -12.88 -9.89
N THR A 119 -11.78 -13.00 -11.20
CA THR A 119 -11.17 -14.03 -12.05
C THR A 119 -9.68 -13.78 -12.30
N ASN A 120 -9.02 -14.73 -12.97
CA ASN A 120 -7.62 -14.57 -13.42
C ASN A 120 -7.44 -13.46 -14.47
N ALA A 121 -8.53 -13.00 -15.09
CA ALA A 121 -8.51 -11.85 -16.00
C ALA A 121 -8.74 -10.49 -15.30
N GLY A 122 -8.83 -10.47 -13.96
CA GLY A 122 -9.11 -9.23 -13.20
C GLY A 122 -10.57 -8.78 -13.31
N THR A 123 -11.49 -9.71 -13.64
CA THR A 123 -12.91 -9.42 -13.86
C THR A 123 -13.78 -10.08 -12.79
N PHE A 124 -14.98 -9.54 -12.59
CA PHE A 124 -16.04 -10.18 -11.81
C PHE A 124 -17.37 -10.09 -12.55
N ARG A 125 -18.31 -10.95 -12.20
CA ARG A 125 -19.65 -10.96 -12.81
C ARG A 125 -20.68 -10.31 -11.89
N LEU A 126 -21.37 -9.29 -12.42
CA LEU A 126 -22.57 -8.73 -11.82
C LEU A 126 -23.74 -8.92 -12.79
N LYS A 127 -24.81 -9.57 -12.31
CA LYS A 127 -25.93 -9.96 -13.18
C LYS A 127 -25.40 -10.71 -14.44
N HIS A 128 -25.70 -10.20 -15.62
CA HIS A 128 -25.27 -10.79 -16.91
C HIS A 128 -23.98 -10.22 -17.46
N LYS A 129 -23.39 -9.18 -16.82
CA LYS A 129 -22.19 -8.50 -17.29
C LYS A 129 -20.92 -9.02 -16.63
N LEU A 130 -19.86 -9.13 -17.40
CA LEU A 130 -18.49 -9.37 -16.94
C LEU A 130 -17.76 -8.04 -16.95
N LEU A 131 -17.30 -7.61 -15.78
CA LEU A 131 -16.73 -6.28 -15.56
C LEU A 131 -15.27 -6.41 -15.14
N PHE A 132 -14.38 -5.66 -15.77
CA PHE A 132 -12.99 -5.58 -15.36
C PHE A 132 -12.84 -4.62 -14.18
N ILE A 133 -12.10 -5.02 -13.16
CA ILE A 133 -11.80 -4.15 -12.02
C ILE A 133 -10.30 -3.88 -11.89
N ALA A 134 -9.49 -4.90 -11.68
CA ALA A 134 -8.04 -4.74 -11.58
C ALA A 134 -7.31 -6.09 -11.65
N ASN A 135 -6.18 -6.11 -12.32
CA ASN A 135 -5.30 -7.29 -12.33
C ASN A 135 -4.69 -7.60 -10.94
N ALA A 136 -4.52 -6.59 -10.10
CA ALA A 136 -4.00 -6.76 -8.75
C ALA A 136 -4.94 -7.55 -7.82
N LEU A 137 -6.24 -7.60 -8.14
CA LEU A 137 -7.27 -8.29 -7.35
C LEU A 137 -7.56 -9.72 -7.81
N LYS A 138 -6.81 -10.26 -8.76
CA LYS A 138 -6.98 -11.65 -9.25
C LYS A 138 -7.08 -12.63 -8.09
N GLN A 139 -8.09 -13.51 -8.16
CA GLN A 139 -8.38 -14.56 -7.18
C GLN A 139 -8.83 -14.07 -5.79
N HIS A 140 -8.87 -12.78 -5.56
CA HIS A 140 -9.43 -12.20 -4.33
C HIS A 140 -10.94 -12.07 -4.41
N HIS A 141 -11.56 -11.93 -3.25
CA HIS A 141 -12.97 -11.58 -3.12
C HIS A 141 -13.13 -10.07 -2.94
N ILE A 142 -14.16 -9.51 -3.54
CA ILE A 142 -14.61 -8.14 -3.39
C ILE A 142 -16.04 -8.14 -2.86
N GLY A 143 -16.39 -7.14 -2.07
CA GLY A 143 -17.75 -6.91 -1.59
C GLY A 143 -18.43 -5.81 -2.40
N LEU A 144 -19.68 -6.04 -2.78
CA LEU A 144 -20.51 -5.04 -3.43
C LEU A 144 -21.68 -4.71 -2.51
N GLU A 145 -21.86 -3.43 -2.23
CA GLU A 145 -22.97 -2.89 -1.45
C GLU A 145 -23.85 -2.04 -2.36
N GLU A 146 -25.11 -2.38 -2.47
CA GLU A 146 -26.09 -1.54 -3.17
C GLU A 146 -26.47 -0.37 -2.26
N ILE A 147 -26.08 0.84 -2.67
CA ILE A 147 -26.29 2.06 -1.88
C ILE A 147 -27.46 2.89 -2.38
N ASP A 148 -27.92 2.63 -3.59
CA ASP A 148 -29.09 3.23 -4.24
C ASP A 148 -29.54 2.29 -5.37
N ASP A 149 -30.70 2.51 -5.94
CA ASP A 149 -31.26 1.67 -7.03
C ASP A 149 -30.27 1.55 -8.21
N GLY A 150 -29.66 0.37 -8.31
CA GLY A 150 -28.65 0.06 -9.30
C GLY A 150 -27.29 0.75 -9.13
N ILE A 151 -27.04 1.41 -7.99
CA ILE A 151 -25.75 2.03 -7.68
C ILE A 151 -25.03 1.19 -6.63
N TRP A 152 -23.85 0.69 -6.97
CA TRP A 152 -23.05 -0.21 -6.15
C TRP A 152 -21.74 0.43 -5.73
N SER A 153 -21.44 0.32 -4.45
CA SER A 153 -20.08 0.56 -3.93
C SER A 153 -19.30 -0.74 -3.96
N ILE A 154 -18.07 -0.71 -4.46
CA ILE A 154 -17.18 -1.86 -4.58
C ILE A 154 -16.08 -1.76 -3.53
N TYR A 155 -15.97 -2.75 -2.66
CA TYR A 155 -15.01 -2.79 -1.56
C TYR A 155 -13.99 -3.93 -1.70
N PHE A 156 -12.78 -3.66 -1.23
CA PHE A 156 -11.79 -4.69 -0.91
C PHE A 156 -11.47 -4.64 0.58
N GLY A 157 -11.95 -5.62 1.33
CA GLY A 157 -12.01 -5.52 2.78
C GLY A 157 -12.85 -4.32 3.22
N SER A 158 -12.28 -3.42 4.00
CA SER A 158 -12.91 -2.18 4.43
C SER A 158 -12.67 -0.99 3.50
N VAL A 159 -11.89 -1.16 2.42
CA VAL A 159 -11.51 -0.06 1.53
C VAL A 159 -12.48 0.06 0.38
N LEU A 160 -13.14 1.21 0.24
CA LEU A 160 -13.94 1.55 -0.94
C LEU A 160 -12.99 1.76 -2.12
N LEU A 161 -13.17 0.97 -3.18
CA LEU A 161 -12.32 1.04 -4.39
C LEU A 161 -12.95 1.92 -5.47
N ALA A 162 -14.25 1.77 -5.68
CA ALA A 162 -14.94 2.40 -6.80
C ALA A 162 -16.45 2.31 -6.62
N ARG A 163 -17.18 2.97 -7.49
CA ARG A 163 -18.63 2.83 -7.66
C ARG A 163 -18.97 2.30 -9.03
N LEU A 164 -20.08 1.57 -9.11
CA LEU A 164 -20.62 1.01 -10.34
C LEU A 164 -22.08 1.43 -10.49
N ASP A 165 -22.44 1.95 -11.64
CA ASP A 165 -23.81 2.21 -12.03
C ASP A 165 -24.29 1.11 -12.99
N GLU A 166 -25.38 0.42 -12.65
CA GLU A 166 -25.95 -0.66 -13.47
C GLU A 166 -26.57 -0.17 -14.80
N ARG A 167 -26.90 1.11 -14.89
CA ARG A 167 -27.48 1.68 -16.11
C ARG A 167 -26.52 1.67 -17.30
N ASP A 168 -25.24 1.86 -17.01
CA ASP A 168 -24.18 1.85 -18.04
C ASP A 168 -23.10 0.77 -17.80
N PHE A 169 -23.08 0.14 -16.63
CA PHE A 169 -22.08 -0.84 -16.18
C PHE A 169 -20.64 -0.28 -16.20
N VAL A 170 -20.48 1.01 -15.94
CA VAL A 170 -19.18 1.66 -15.85
C VAL A 170 -18.73 1.77 -14.39
N ILE A 171 -17.50 1.32 -14.13
CA ILE A 171 -16.85 1.45 -12.83
C ILE A 171 -16.10 2.78 -12.79
N ARG A 172 -16.34 3.57 -11.74
CA ARG A 172 -15.75 4.91 -11.52
C ARG A 172 -15.10 5.00 -10.16
N ASP A 173 -13.89 5.61 -10.08
CA ASP A 173 -13.17 5.92 -8.85
C ASP A 173 -13.81 7.09 -8.10
#